data_d1aac1e4db1c1f9cb5c913742b299ca9
#
_entry.id   d1aac1e4db1c1f9cb5c913742b299ca9
#
_cell.length_a   1.000
_cell.length_b   1.000
_cell.length_c   1.000
_cell.angle_alpha   90.00
_cell.angle_beta   90.00
_cell.angle_gamma   90.00
#
_symmetry.space_group_name_H-M   'P 1'
#
loop_
_entity.id
_entity.type
_entity.pdbx_description
1 polymer ?
#
loop_
_entity_poly.entity_id
_entity_poly.type
_entity_poly.pdbx_seq_one_letter_code
_entity_poly.pdbx_strand_id
1 'polypeptide(L)'
;RLRRWDFHSKTLLTFRLLYDIIYYDKIPVKEECVFMATSPIHHLQNLVNTRPQKNMSDMIYEKISQLIQSGEFPEGYVFPNESTLCEMLSVGRSTIREAYKALELSGFVTRTKRGTIVNSYSAILEATPLKAVIHGASRQDFLEFRLMLEGQSAALAAERAQPHEVAQLQQLQNELCSARQNGDYDRIAALDRNFHETIAALSHNPLMITSMAAIAEACETETRESFSNLSAISDTIDQMISMHHAILTAIRNRCPGEAMTDMLNHIAGISEPESL
;
A
#
# COMPACT_ATOMS: atom_id res chain seq x y z
N ARG A 1 -16.43 -32.48 36.01
CA ARG A 1 -15.49 -33.06 34.97
C ARG A 1 -15.69 -32.25 33.70
N LEU A 2 -14.93 -31.15 33.56
CA LEU A 2 -14.87 -30.34 32.34
C LEU A 2 -13.88 -30.99 31.37
N ARG A 3 -14.34 -31.29 30.16
CA ARG A 3 -13.52 -31.84 29.09
C ARG A 3 -12.58 -30.72 28.59
N ARG A 4 -11.29 -30.98 28.65
CA ARG A 4 -10.21 -30.22 28.08
C ARG A 4 -10.38 -30.25 26.55
N TRP A 5 -10.65 -29.12 25.91
CA TRP A 5 -10.71 -29.02 24.47
C TRP A 5 -9.30 -28.99 23.91
N ASP A 6 -9.01 -29.94 23.04
CA ASP A 6 -7.72 -30.10 22.37
C ASP A 6 -7.65 -29.10 21.20
N PHE A 7 -7.11 -27.93 21.46
CA PHE A 7 -6.98 -26.86 20.48
C PHE A 7 -5.82 -27.09 19.47
N HIS A 8 -5.01 -28.13 19.67
CA HIS A 8 -3.78 -28.34 18.91
C HIS A 8 -3.96 -29.10 17.58
N SER A 9 -5.01 -29.87 17.40
CA SER A 9 -5.11 -30.77 16.24
C SER A 9 -5.73 -30.14 14.98
N LYS A 10 -6.62 -29.16 15.12
CA LYS A 10 -7.28 -28.52 13.98
C LYS A 10 -6.46 -27.41 13.34
N THR A 11 -5.70 -26.66 14.13
CA THR A 11 -4.81 -25.60 13.63
C THR A 11 -3.64 -26.16 12.82
N LEU A 12 -3.10 -27.33 13.22
CA LEU A 12 -2.03 -28.02 12.48
C LEU A 12 -2.48 -28.52 11.10
N LEU A 13 -3.73 -28.94 10.94
CA LEU A 13 -4.26 -29.46 9.66
C LEU A 13 -4.48 -28.32 8.64
N THR A 14 -4.95 -27.17 9.09
CA THR A 14 -5.20 -26.00 8.23
C THR A 14 -3.90 -25.36 7.74
N PHE A 15 -2.87 -25.32 8.58
CA PHE A 15 -1.54 -24.83 8.22
C PHE A 15 -0.82 -25.77 7.24
N ARG A 16 -1.01 -27.08 7.36
CA ARG A 16 -0.42 -28.07 6.45
C ARG A 16 -1.02 -27.97 5.05
N LEU A 17 -2.31 -27.73 4.93
CA LEU A 17 -3.00 -27.55 3.63
C LEU A 17 -2.58 -26.26 2.92
N LEU A 18 -2.36 -25.15 3.64
CA LEU A 18 -1.87 -23.90 3.08
C LEU A 18 -0.40 -23.97 2.65
N TYR A 19 0.43 -24.70 3.37
CA TYR A 19 1.84 -24.94 3.02
C TYR A 19 1.98 -25.77 1.76
N ASP A 20 1.18 -26.83 1.62
CA ASP A 20 1.18 -27.72 0.45
C ASP A 20 0.68 -27.02 -0.83
N ILE A 21 -0.19 -26.00 -0.72
CA ILE A 21 -0.69 -25.22 -1.87
C ILE A 21 0.33 -24.18 -2.37
N ILE A 22 1.17 -23.64 -1.49
CA ILE A 22 2.09 -22.52 -1.82
C ILE A 22 3.48 -23.03 -2.23
N TYR A 23 3.90 -24.22 -1.82
CA TYR A 23 5.28 -24.71 -1.96
C TYR A 23 5.44 -26.09 -2.59
N TYR A 24 4.45 -26.57 -3.35
CA TYR A 24 4.55 -27.83 -4.09
C TYR A 24 5.45 -27.69 -5.32
N ASP A 25 6.74 -27.46 -5.13
CA ASP A 25 7.83 -27.98 -5.97
C ASP A 25 9.21 -27.82 -5.29
N LYS A 26 9.82 -29.01 -5.03
CA LYS A 26 11.26 -29.21 -4.75
C LYS A 26 11.84 -28.74 -3.42
N ILE A 27 11.79 -29.59 -2.38
CA ILE A 27 12.95 -29.93 -1.53
C ILE A 27 12.53 -31.09 -0.60
N PRO A 28 13.32 -32.18 -0.41
CA PRO A 28 13.05 -33.24 0.57
C PRO A 28 13.43 -32.75 1.97
N VAL A 29 12.43 -32.57 2.84
CA VAL A 29 12.60 -32.06 4.20
C VAL A 29 12.72 -33.23 5.18
N LYS A 30 13.78 -33.28 5.99
CA LYS A 30 13.92 -34.20 7.11
C LYS A 30 12.90 -33.85 8.21
N GLU A 31 12.32 -34.86 8.86
CA GLU A 31 11.21 -34.73 9.84
C GLU A 31 11.47 -33.77 11.02
N GLU A 32 12.72 -33.52 11.41
CA GLU A 32 13.05 -32.57 12.49
C GLU A 32 12.89 -31.08 12.12
N CYS A 33 12.86 -30.73 10.82
CA CYS A 33 12.67 -29.36 10.35
C CYS A 33 11.19 -28.93 10.27
N VAL A 34 10.24 -29.86 10.31
CA VAL A 34 8.82 -29.58 10.06
C VAL A 34 8.17 -28.74 11.17
N PHE A 35 8.62 -28.88 12.42
CA PHE A 35 8.05 -28.13 13.54
C PHE A 35 8.47 -26.65 13.56
N MET A 36 9.67 -26.31 13.05
CA MET A 36 10.13 -24.93 12.93
C MET A 36 9.60 -24.23 11.66
N ALA A 37 9.33 -24.99 10.59
CA ALA A 37 8.87 -24.44 9.30
C ALA A 37 7.43 -23.90 9.31
N THR A 38 6.64 -24.22 10.34
CA THR A 38 5.23 -23.77 10.48
C THR A 38 5.06 -22.61 11.47
N SER A 39 6.14 -22.13 12.07
CA SER A 39 6.06 -20.97 12.97
C SER A 39 6.09 -19.66 12.16
N PRO A 40 5.20 -18.67 12.47
CA PRO A 40 5.28 -17.34 11.86
C PRO A 40 6.68 -16.69 11.94
N ILE A 41 7.46 -17.05 12.97
CA ILE A 41 8.85 -16.59 13.14
C ILE A 41 9.78 -17.13 12.05
N HIS A 42 9.50 -18.30 11.47
CA HIS A 42 10.28 -18.84 10.36
C HIS A 42 10.20 -17.96 9.10
N HIS A 43 9.08 -17.32 8.85
CA HIS A 43 8.94 -16.35 7.76
C HIS A 43 9.85 -15.12 7.95
N LEU A 44 10.10 -14.72 9.20
CA LEU A 44 11.06 -13.66 9.53
C LEU A 44 12.51 -14.11 9.32
N GLN A 45 12.85 -15.36 9.63
CA GLN A 45 14.20 -15.90 9.43
C GLN A 45 14.60 -15.92 7.95
N ASN A 46 13.66 -16.27 7.05
CA ASN A 46 13.91 -16.29 5.62
C ASN A 46 14.19 -14.89 5.05
N LEU A 47 13.57 -13.85 5.62
CA LEU A 47 13.77 -12.46 5.22
C LEU A 47 15.23 -12.00 5.43
N VAL A 48 15.83 -12.37 6.56
CA VAL A 48 17.18 -11.90 6.95
C VAL A 48 18.28 -12.51 6.07
N ASN A 49 18.01 -13.65 5.44
CA ASN A 49 18.96 -14.34 4.57
C ASN A 49 19.08 -13.72 3.16
N THR A 50 18.20 -12.78 2.78
CA THR A 50 18.30 -12.03 1.53
C THR A 50 19.10 -10.74 1.76
N ARG A 51 20.12 -10.43 0.93
CA ARG A 51 20.88 -9.17 1.03
C ARG A 51 20.01 -7.99 0.59
N PRO A 52 19.63 -7.04 1.47
CA PRO A 52 18.71 -5.97 1.10
C PRO A 52 19.42 -4.65 0.78
N GLN A 53 18.81 -3.88 -0.12
CA GLN A 53 19.07 -2.44 -0.27
C GLN A 53 18.36 -1.59 0.82
N LYS A 54 17.39 -2.15 1.55
CA LYS A 54 16.65 -1.49 2.63
C LYS A 54 17.29 -1.74 4.00
N ASN A 55 17.04 -0.83 4.95
CA ASN A 55 17.44 -1.00 6.35
C ASN A 55 16.77 -2.26 6.94
N MET A 56 17.52 -3.09 7.66
CA MET A 56 17.05 -4.36 8.20
C MET A 56 15.89 -4.17 9.21
N SER A 57 15.85 -3.09 9.96
CA SER A 57 14.75 -2.77 10.87
C SER A 57 13.43 -2.54 10.13
N ASP A 58 13.49 -1.85 8.98
CA ASP A 58 12.32 -1.57 8.15
C ASP A 58 11.76 -2.85 7.53
N MET A 59 12.64 -3.74 7.06
CA MET A 59 12.22 -5.05 6.53
C MET A 59 11.55 -5.93 7.58
N ILE A 60 12.07 -5.95 8.81
CA ILE A 60 11.46 -6.68 9.93
C ILE A 60 10.09 -6.06 10.28
N TYR A 61 10.00 -4.74 10.31
CA TYR A 61 8.75 -4.02 10.53
C TYR A 61 7.70 -4.40 9.46
N GLU A 62 8.04 -4.26 8.17
CA GLU A 62 7.15 -4.58 7.05
C GLU A 62 6.67 -6.03 7.11
N LYS A 63 7.57 -6.98 7.40
CA LYS A 63 7.20 -8.39 7.45
C LYS A 63 6.33 -8.74 8.65
N ILE A 64 6.64 -8.22 9.84
CA ILE A 64 5.81 -8.44 11.02
C ILE A 64 4.42 -7.82 10.84
N SER A 65 4.33 -6.59 10.32
CA SER A 65 3.05 -5.93 10.08
C SER A 65 2.17 -6.71 9.08
N GLN A 66 2.77 -7.24 7.99
CA GLN A 66 2.08 -8.13 7.05
C GLN A 66 1.56 -9.41 7.72
N LEU A 67 2.39 -10.08 8.56
CA LEU A 67 2.00 -11.31 9.27
C LEU A 67 0.91 -11.06 10.32
N ILE A 68 0.85 -9.86 10.91
CA ILE A 68 -0.25 -9.46 11.80
C ILE A 68 -1.52 -9.23 10.97
N GLN A 69 -1.43 -8.50 9.85
CA GLN A 69 -2.57 -8.20 8.97
C GLN A 69 -3.16 -9.47 8.33
N SER A 70 -2.33 -10.44 7.96
CA SER A 70 -2.78 -11.75 7.44
C SER A 70 -3.35 -12.67 8.53
N GLY A 71 -3.22 -12.30 9.82
CA GLY A 71 -3.68 -13.10 10.96
C GLY A 71 -2.74 -14.24 11.36
N GLU A 72 -1.56 -14.35 10.74
CA GLU A 72 -0.54 -15.34 11.14
C GLU A 72 0.02 -15.05 12.54
N PHE A 73 0.13 -13.77 12.93
CA PHE A 73 0.26 -13.35 14.32
C PHE A 73 -1.10 -12.83 14.80
N PRO A 74 -1.91 -13.66 15.48
CA PRO A 74 -3.25 -13.25 15.92
C PRO A 74 -3.20 -12.24 17.06
N GLU A 75 -4.33 -11.55 17.31
CA GLU A 75 -4.53 -10.71 18.48
C GLU A 75 -4.11 -11.42 19.78
N GLY A 76 -3.40 -10.72 20.65
CA GLY A 76 -2.89 -11.24 21.90
C GLY A 76 -1.65 -12.14 21.76
N TYR A 77 -1.13 -12.37 20.55
CA TYR A 77 0.13 -13.08 20.38
C TYR A 77 1.26 -12.34 21.09
N VAL A 78 2.02 -13.05 21.92
CA VAL A 78 3.15 -12.51 22.67
C VAL A 78 4.45 -12.88 21.96
N PHE A 79 5.13 -11.87 21.44
CA PHE A 79 6.43 -12.08 20.81
C PHE A 79 7.49 -12.55 21.83
N PRO A 80 8.48 -13.35 21.39
CA PRO A 80 9.66 -13.64 22.17
C PRO A 80 10.35 -12.35 22.64
N ASN A 81 11.07 -12.42 23.76
CA ASN A 81 11.85 -11.27 24.21
C ASN A 81 12.90 -10.85 23.17
N GLU A 82 13.35 -9.59 23.24
CA GLU A 82 14.28 -9.02 22.25
C GLU A 82 15.53 -9.88 22.07
N SER A 83 16.10 -10.44 23.15
CA SER A 83 17.32 -11.26 23.06
C SER A 83 17.08 -12.55 22.29
N THR A 84 16.00 -13.26 22.62
CA THR A 84 15.60 -14.48 21.92
C THR A 84 15.33 -14.22 20.44
N LEU A 85 14.64 -13.13 20.12
CA LEU A 85 14.36 -12.79 18.73
C LEU A 85 15.62 -12.38 17.95
N CYS A 86 16.57 -11.68 18.60
CA CYS A 86 17.90 -11.41 18.01
C CYS A 86 18.64 -12.70 17.66
N GLU A 87 18.63 -13.69 18.54
CA GLU A 87 19.26 -14.99 18.31
C GLU A 87 18.56 -15.74 17.16
N MET A 88 17.21 -15.80 17.17
CA MET A 88 16.43 -16.49 16.15
C MET A 88 16.60 -15.89 14.75
N LEU A 89 16.69 -14.55 14.65
CA LEU A 89 16.81 -13.84 13.38
C LEU A 89 18.26 -13.52 13.01
N SER A 90 19.23 -13.79 13.90
CA SER A 90 20.65 -13.46 13.71
C SER A 90 20.89 -11.98 13.42
N VAL A 91 20.16 -11.07 14.11
CA VAL A 91 20.26 -9.61 13.95
C VAL A 91 20.65 -8.91 15.25
N GLY A 92 21.12 -7.67 15.13
CA GLY A 92 21.50 -6.86 16.29
C GLY A 92 20.30 -6.41 17.13
N ARG A 93 20.52 -6.19 18.44
CA ARG A 93 19.49 -5.71 19.37
C ARG A 93 18.92 -4.35 18.97
N SER A 94 19.75 -3.45 18.41
CA SER A 94 19.30 -2.15 17.89
C SER A 94 18.26 -2.31 16.79
N THR A 95 18.49 -3.24 15.85
CA THR A 95 17.60 -3.55 14.74
C THR A 95 16.22 -4.01 15.22
N ILE A 96 16.17 -4.95 16.18
CA ILE A 96 14.90 -5.43 16.75
C ILE A 96 14.19 -4.33 17.54
N ARG A 97 14.92 -3.51 18.31
CA ARG A 97 14.32 -2.42 19.07
C ARG A 97 13.73 -1.34 18.18
N GLU A 98 14.39 -0.99 17.06
CA GLU A 98 13.86 -0.05 16.07
C GLU A 98 12.61 -0.59 15.39
N ALA A 99 12.63 -1.86 14.95
CA ALA A 99 11.46 -2.50 14.36
C ALA A 99 10.27 -2.55 15.35
N TYR A 100 10.50 -2.95 16.61
CA TYR A 100 9.46 -2.97 17.62
C TYR A 100 8.94 -1.58 17.98
N LYS A 101 9.81 -0.57 18.01
CA LYS A 101 9.39 0.82 18.22
C LYS A 101 8.49 1.31 17.07
N ALA A 102 8.84 0.97 15.83
CA ALA A 102 8.02 1.31 14.66
C ALA A 102 6.65 0.60 14.71
N LEU A 103 6.61 -0.70 15.06
CA LEU A 103 5.36 -1.46 15.23
C LEU A 103 4.48 -0.88 16.34
N GLU A 104 5.07 -0.45 17.46
CA GLU A 104 4.35 0.19 18.56
C GLU A 104 3.78 1.56 18.16
N LEU A 105 4.57 2.38 17.48
CA LEU A 105 4.13 3.69 16.96
C LEU A 105 3.02 3.56 15.91
N SER A 106 3.04 2.49 15.13
CA SER A 106 1.98 2.18 14.14
C SER A 106 0.80 1.41 14.75
N GLY A 107 0.77 1.19 16.05
CA GLY A 107 -0.34 0.55 16.75
C GLY A 107 -0.46 -0.96 16.57
N PHE A 108 0.47 -1.63 15.87
CA PHE A 108 0.41 -3.08 15.68
C PHE A 108 0.63 -3.87 16.96
N VAL A 109 1.46 -3.36 17.86
CA VAL A 109 1.81 -4.02 19.11
C VAL A 109 1.79 -3.04 20.30
N THR A 110 1.62 -3.59 21.49
CA THR A 110 1.83 -2.88 22.77
C THR A 110 2.96 -3.54 23.53
N ARG A 111 3.89 -2.72 24.03
CA ARG A 111 5.00 -3.19 24.88
C ARG A 111 4.58 -3.13 26.35
N THR A 112 4.59 -4.28 27.00
CA THR A 112 4.23 -4.44 28.41
C THR A 112 5.34 -5.08 29.21
N LYS A 113 5.21 -5.14 30.53
CA LYS A 113 6.13 -5.94 31.38
C LYS A 113 6.08 -7.43 31.09
N ARG A 114 5.01 -7.92 30.43
CA ARG A 114 4.83 -9.32 30.02
C ARG A 114 5.42 -9.64 28.66
N GLY A 115 5.82 -8.64 27.89
CA GLY A 115 6.37 -8.77 26.54
C GLY A 115 5.73 -7.81 25.55
N THR A 116 6.08 -7.96 24.28
CA THR A 116 5.46 -7.26 23.16
C THR A 116 4.28 -8.09 22.66
N ILE A 117 3.08 -7.51 22.66
CA ILE A 117 1.80 -8.20 22.42
C ILE A 117 1.13 -7.58 21.21
N VAL A 118 0.60 -8.41 20.29
CA VAL A 118 -0.19 -7.97 19.13
C VAL A 118 -1.52 -7.37 19.60
N ASN A 119 -1.82 -6.17 19.13
CA ASN A 119 -3.06 -5.44 19.45
C ASN A 119 -4.27 -6.03 18.70
N SER A 120 -5.48 -5.67 19.15
CA SER A 120 -6.71 -5.98 18.43
C SER A 120 -6.74 -5.25 17.08
N TYR A 121 -7.45 -5.81 16.10
CA TYR A 121 -7.62 -5.19 14.80
C TYR A 121 -8.21 -3.77 14.89
N SER A 122 -9.19 -3.55 15.78
CA SER A 122 -9.76 -2.22 16.01
C SER A 122 -8.72 -1.22 16.54
N ALA A 123 -7.89 -1.63 17.50
CA ALA A 123 -6.84 -0.77 18.05
C ALA A 123 -5.76 -0.45 16.98
N ILE A 124 -5.45 -1.41 16.11
CA ILE A 124 -4.52 -1.21 14.99
C ILE A 124 -5.10 -0.17 14.02
N LEU A 125 -6.36 -0.29 13.61
CA LEU A 125 -7.01 0.67 12.70
C LEU A 125 -7.05 2.09 13.28
N GLU A 126 -7.31 2.23 14.58
CA GLU A 126 -7.32 3.54 15.25
C GLU A 126 -5.94 4.20 15.32
N ALA A 127 -4.88 3.41 15.45
CA ALA A 127 -3.51 3.90 15.62
C ALA A 127 -2.72 3.97 14.32
N THR A 128 -3.10 3.19 13.30
CA THR A 128 -2.32 3.07 12.05
C THR A 128 -2.59 4.27 11.13
N PRO A 129 -1.56 5.03 10.74
CA PRO A 129 -1.73 6.08 9.73
C PRO A 129 -2.30 5.51 8.42
N LEU A 130 -3.21 6.24 7.78
CA LEU A 130 -3.83 5.84 6.50
C LEU A 130 -2.80 5.35 5.47
N LYS A 131 -1.65 6.02 5.37
CA LYS A 131 -0.55 5.63 4.48
C LYS A 131 -0.08 4.18 4.71
N ALA A 132 0.01 3.72 5.95
CA ALA A 132 0.42 2.35 6.27
C ALA A 132 -0.65 1.31 5.92
N VAL A 133 -1.94 1.66 6.05
CA VAL A 133 -3.05 0.81 5.60
C VAL A 133 -3.03 0.63 4.09
N ILE A 134 -2.79 1.71 3.35
CA ILE A 134 -2.72 1.71 1.88
C ILE A 134 -1.62 0.78 1.36
N HIS A 135 -0.43 0.78 1.97
CA HIS A 135 0.65 -0.13 1.58
C HIS A 135 0.32 -1.62 1.75
N GLY A 136 -0.64 -1.97 2.60
CA GLY A 136 -1.11 -3.34 2.80
C GLY A 136 -2.42 -3.67 2.07
N ALA A 137 -3.05 -2.70 1.42
CA ALA A 137 -4.31 -2.87 0.72
C ALA A 137 -4.15 -3.74 -0.54
N SER A 138 -5.21 -4.49 -0.90
CA SER A 138 -5.26 -5.12 -2.21
C SER A 138 -5.37 -4.05 -3.31
N ARG A 139 -4.94 -4.41 -4.54
CA ARG A 139 -5.09 -3.51 -5.70
C ARG A 139 -6.56 -3.10 -5.90
N GLN A 140 -7.49 -4.01 -5.70
CA GLN A 140 -8.93 -3.75 -5.83
C GLN A 140 -9.41 -2.75 -4.77
N ASP A 141 -9.07 -2.94 -3.49
CA ASP A 141 -9.46 -2.02 -2.41
C ASP A 141 -8.87 -0.62 -2.64
N PHE A 142 -7.61 -0.57 -3.11
CA PHE A 142 -6.94 0.69 -3.42
C PHE A 142 -7.62 1.42 -4.59
N LEU A 143 -7.97 0.71 -5.66
CA LEU A 143 -8.71 1.27 -6.80
C LEU A 143 -10.06 1.82 -6.36
N GLU A 144 -10.84 1.08 -5.59
CA GLU A 144 -12.14 1.52 -5.07
C GLU A 144 -12.00 2.79 -4.21
N PHE A 145 -10.96 2.86 -3.39
CA PHE A 145 -10.67 4.06 -2.59
C PHE A 145 -10.29 5.26 -3.47
N ARG A 146 -9.47 5.06 -4.50
CA ARG A 146 -9.12 6.11 -5.47
C ARG A 146 -10.35 6.64 -6.20
N LEU A 147 -11.18 5.76 -6.73
CA LEU A 147 -12.41 6.15 -7.44
C LEU A 147 -13.31 7.02 -6.57
N MET A 148 -13.52 6.65 -5.30
CA MET A 148 -14.31 7.42 -4.35
C MET A 148 -13.67 8.80 -4.04
N LEU A 149 -12.38 8.81 -3.72
CA LEU A 149 -11.66 10.01 -3.27
C LEU A 149 -11.47 11.02 -4.42
N GLU A 150 -10.94 10.55 -5.54
CA GLU A 150 -10.50 11.41 -6.63
C GLU A 150 -11.69 11.87 -7.49
N GLY A 151 -12.67 10.98 -7.73
CA GLY A 151 -13.91 11.37 -8.42
C GLY A 151 -14.66 12.46 -7.67
N GLN A 152 -14.82 12.32 -6.36
CA GLN A 152 -15.47 13.36 -5.55
C GLN A 152 -14.61 14.62 -5.42
N SER A 153 -13.28 14.50 -5.38
CA SER A 153 -12.38 15.66 -5.39
C SER A 153 -12.53 16.48 -6.67
N ALA A 154 -12.65 15.84 -7.84
CA ALA A 154 -12.85 16.50 -9.12
C ALA A 154 -14.21 17.25 -9.20
N ALA A 155 -15.28 16.62 -8.69
CA ALA A 155 -16.59 17.28 -8.61
C ALA A 155 -16.53 18.55 -7.73
N LEU A 156 -15.94 18.44 -6.54
CA LEU A 156 -15.80 19.58 -5.62
C LEU A 156 -14.87 20.66 -6.19
N ALA A 157 -13.80 20.27 -6.90
CA ALA A 157 -12.93 21.21 -7.60
C ALA A 157 -13.70 22.02 -8.65
N ALA A 158 -14.57 21.37 -9.44
CA ALA A 158 -15.43 22.07 -10.39
C ALA A 158 -16.39 23.08 -9.74
N GLU A 159 -16.87 22.79 -8.53
CA GLU A 159 -17.73 23.71 -7.77
C GLU A 159 -16.96 24.87 -7.14
N ARG A 160 -15.74 24.66 -6.66
CA ARG A 160 -15.08 25.55 -5.68
C ARG A 160 -13.85 26.25 -6.20
N ALA A 161 -13.17 25.68 -7.22
CA ALA A 161 -11.89 26.22 -7.71
C ALA A 161 -12.01 27.68 -8.16
N GLN A 162 -11.01 28.49 -7.83
CA GLN A 162 -10.92 29.87 -8.29
C GLN A 162 -10.23 29.95 -9.66
N PRO A 163 -10.46 31.00 -10.46
CA PRO A 163 -9.87 31.10 -11.81
C PRO A 163 -8.34 30.99 -11.83
N HIS A 164 -7.65 31.54 -10.82
CA HIS A 164 -6.19 31.46 -10.71
C HIS A 164 -5.68 30.05 -10.38
N GLU A 165 -6.47 29.26 -9.63
CA GLU A 165 -6.15 27.87 -9.30
C GLU A 165 -6.34 26.97 -10.53
N VAL A 166 -7.40 27.19 -11.32
CA VAL A 166 -7.61 26.52 -12.61
C VAL A 166 -6.44 26.81 -13.57
N ALA A 167 -5.88 28.03 -13.53
CA ALA A 167 -4.71 28.38 -14.33
C ALA A 167 -3.45 27.58 -13.90
N GLN A 168 -3.28 27.28 -12.60
CA GLN A 168 -2.20 26.41 -12.10
C GLN A 168 -2.37 24.98 -12.63
N LEU A 169 -3.60 24.43 -12.59
CA LEU A 169 -3.88 23.10 -13.13
C LEU A 169 -3.62 23.05 -14.65
N GLN A 170 -3.94 24.11 -15.38
CA GLN A 170 -3.60 24.22 -16.81
C GLN A 170 -2.09 24.24 -17.05
N GLN A 171 -1.32 24.88 -16.17
CA GLN A 171 0.14 24.90 -16.28
C GLN A 171 0.71 23.48 -16.12
N LEU A 172 0.24 22.70 -15.14
CA LEU A 172 0.64 21.30 -14.97
C LEU A 172 0.35 20.47 -16.22
N GLN A 173 -0.82 20.67 -16.84
CA GLN A 173 -1.18 20.01 -18.10
C GLN A 173 -0.20 20.39 -19.24
N ASN A 174 0.22 21.63 -19.33
CA ASN A 174 1.19 22.07 -20.34
C ASN A 174 2.58 21.46 -20.09
N GLU A 175 3.01 21.39 -18.82
CA GLU A 175 4.27 20.74 -18.42
C GLU A 175 4.25 19.25 -18.75
N LEU A 176 3.12 18.57 -18.53
CA LEU A 176 2.94 17.15 -18.85
C LEU A 176 3.09 16.92 -20.36
N CYS A 177 2.45 17.74 -21.20
CA CYS A 177 2.63 17.69 -22.66
C CYS A 177 4.09 17.90 -23.07
N SER A 178 4.80 18.82 -22.43
CA SER A 178 6.22 19.09 -22.70
C SER A 178 7.12 17.92 -22.29
N ALA A 179 6.88 17.30 -21.11
CA ALA A 179 7.58 16.13 -20.64
C ALA A 179 7.37 14.93 -21.61
N ARG A 180 6.14 14.77 -22.12
CA ARG A 180 5.81 13.76 -23.12
C ARG A 180 6.62 13.94 -24.42
N GLN A 181 6.74 15.16 -24.92
CA GLN A 181 7.53 15.47 -26.13
C GLN A 181 9.02 15.16 -25.95
N ASN A 182 9.53 15.31 -24.71
CA ASN A 182 10.91 15.06 -24.37
C ASN A 182 11.21 13.59 -24.00
N GLY A 183 10.18 12.73 -23.89
CA GLY A 183 10.32 11.34 -23.47
C GLY A 183 10.77 11.17 -22.02
N ASP A 184 10.46 12.15 -21.15
CA ASP A 184 10.83 12.16 -19.73
C ASP A 184 9.75 11.47 -18.89
N TYR A 185 9.78 10.14 -18.87
CA TYR A 185 8.76 9.31 -18.21
C TYR A 185 8.72 9.49 -16.69
N ASP A 186 9.86 9.72 -16.04
CA ASP A 186 9.93 10.01 -14.61
C ASP A 186 9.24 11.33 -14.29
N ARG A 187 9.47 12.34 -15.11
CA ARG A 187 8.80 13.64 -14.98
C ARG A 187 7.30 13.53 -15.23
N ILE A 188 6.86 12.70 -16.18
CA ILE A 188 5.45 12.46 -16.46
C ILE A 188 4.75 11.88 -15.23
N ALA A 189 5.27 10.83 -14.60
CA ALA A 189 4.67 10.24 -13.41
C ALA A 189 4.58 11.22 -12.23
N ALA A 190 5.61 12.04 -12.03
CA ALA A 190 5.60 13.08 -11.00
C ALA A 190 4.57 14.19 -11.30
N LEU A 191 4.39 14.58 -12.55
CA LEU A 191 3.40 15.57 -12.96
C LEU A 191 1.98 15.03 -12.88
N ASP A 192 1.76 13.76 -13.22
CA ASP A 192 0.51 13.06 -13.03
C ASP A 192 0.08 13.11 -11.57
N ARG A 193 0.97 12.68 -10.66
CA ARG A 193 0.72 12.81 -9.21
C ARG A 193 0.35 14.24 -8.80
N ASN A 194 1.12 15.24 -9.26
CA ASN A 194 0.87 16.64 -8.92
C ASN A 194 -0.48 17.14 -9.46
N PHE A 195 -0.92 16.62 -10.60
CA PHE A 195 -2.24 16.95 -11.18
C PHE A 195 -3.37 16.49 -10.24
N HIS A 196 -3.32 15.25 -9.77
CA HIS A 196 -4.31 14.69 -8.84
C HIS A 196 -4.27 15.37 -7.45
N GLU A 197 -3.09 15.63 -6.90
CA GLU A 197 -2.93 16.39 -5.64
C GLU A 197 -3.49 17.82 -5.78
N THR A 198 -3.28 18.46 -6.91
CA THR A 198 -3.83 19.80 -7.18
C THR A 198 -5.36 19.76 -7.25
N ILE A 199 -5.97 18.79 -7.93
CA ILE A 199 -7.44 18.65 -7.95
C ILE A 199 -7.99 18.45 -6.53
N ALA A 200 -7.34 17.62 -5.71
CA ALA A 200 -7.74 17.48 -4.32
C ALA A 200 -7.63 18.81 -3.54
N ALA A 201 -6.59 19.61 -3.80
CA ALA A 201 -6.45 20.95 -3.21
C ALA A 201 -7.57 21.89 -3.65
N LEU A 202 -7.95 21.87 -4.92
CA LEU A 202 -9.05 22.68 -5.48
C LEU A 202 -10.43 22.29 -4.90
N SER A 203 -10.56 21.12 -4.30
CA SER A 203 -11.76 20.73 -3.57
C SER A 203 -12.03 21.61 -2.34
N HIS A 204 -11.02 22.32 -1.86
CA HIS A 204 -11.03 23.10 -0.61
C HIS A 204 -11.54 22.31 0.60
N ASN A 205 -11.35 20.98 0.60
CA ASN A 205 -11.71 20.07 1.68
C ASN A 205 -10.44 19.50 2.31
N PRO A 206 -10.10 19.88 3.56
CA PRO A 206 -8.89 19.39 4.23
C PRO A 206 -8.79 17.87 4.32
N LEU A 207 -9.93 17.15 4.43
CA LEU A 207 -9.92 15.68 4.48
C LEU A 207 -9.56 15.07 3.12
N MET A 208 -10.07 15.63 2.02
CA MET A 208 -9.69 15.19 0.66
C MET A 208 -8.20 15.43 0.41
N ILE A 209 -7.71 16.63 0.77
CA ILE A 209 -6.29 17.00 0.62
C ILE A 209 -5.39 16.03 1.39
N THR A 210 -5.69 15.79 2.67
CA THR A 210 -4.90 14.91 3.52
C THR A 210 -4.95 13.46 3.05
N SER A 211 -6.12 12.98 2.63
CA SER A 211 -6.28 11.64 2.10
C SER A 211 -5.52 11.45 0.79
N MET A 212 -5.59 12.44 -0.13
CA MET A 212 -4.83 12.40 -1.38
C MET A 212 -3.32 12.37 -1.14
N ALA A 213 -2.81 13.21 -0.23
CA ALA A 213 -1.40 13.20 0.14
C ALA A 213 -0.94 11.83 0.73
N ALA A 214 -1.84 11.12 1.41
CA ALA A 214 -1.53 9.79 1.95
C ALA A 214 -1.38 8.72 0.85
N ILE A 215 -2.11 8.83 -0.26
CA ILE A 215 -2.08 7.86 -1.37
C ILE A 215 -1.14 8.25 -2.52
N ALA A 216 -0.69 9.49 -2.58
CA ALA A 216 0.01 10.07 -3.74
C ALA A 216 1.23 9.26 -4.19
N GLU A 217 2.03 8.72 -3.24
CA GLU A 217 3.20 7.89 -3.55
C GLU A 217 2.81 6.54 -4.17
N ALA A 218 1.72 5.93 -3.70
CA ALA A 218 1.21 4.68 -4.26
C ALA A 218 0.65 4.91 -5.68
N CYS A 219 -0.07 6.01 -5.90
CA CYS A 219 -0.55 6.41 -7.24
C CYS A 219 0.61 6.61 -8.22
N GLU A 220 1.67 7.35 -7.82
CA GLU A 220 2.86 7.55 -8.66
C GLU A 220 3.54 6.23 -9.02
N THR A 221 3.58 5.28 -8.08
CA THR A 221 4.13 3.94 -8.32
C THR A 221 3.30 3.19 -9.35
N GLU A 222 1.96 3.18 -9.25
CA GLU A 222 1.08 2.56 -10.26
C GLU A 222 1.28 3.19 -11.65
N THR A 223 1.38 4.52 -11.73
CA THR A 223 1.62 5.22 -13.00
C THR A 223 2.95 4.82 -13.60
N ARG A 224 4.03 4.71 -12.81
CA ARG A 224 5.34 4.21 -13.28
C ARG A 224 5.28 2.76 -13.76
N GLU A 225 4.55 1.91 -13.06
CA GLU A 225 4.36 0.51 -13.44
C GLU A 225 3.61 0.37 -14.76
N SER A 226 2.61 1.23 -15.03
CA SER A 226 1.88 1.26 -16.29
C SER A 226 2.80 1.61 -17.50
N PHE A 227 3.91 2.29 -17.25
CA PHE A 227 4.91 2.62 -18.29
C PHE A 227 5.94 1.49 -18.53
N SER A 228 5.85 0.37 -17.83
CA SER A 228 6.80 -0.75 -18.00
C SER A 228 6.66 -1.46 -19.35
N ASN A 229 5.52 -1.35 -20.02
CA ASN A 229 5.29 -1.92 -21.35
C ASN A 229 5.71 -0.94 -22.46
N LEU A 230 6.97 -1.01 -22.86
CA LEU A 230 7.59 -0.10 -23.83
C LEU A 230 6.90 -0.03 -25.20
N SER A 231 6.14 -1.06 -25.60
CA SER A 231 5.49 -1.08 -26.93
C SER A 231 4.22 -0.22 -27.01
N ALA A 232 3.51 -0.01 -25.88
CA ALA A 232 2.27 0.76 -25.80
C ALA A 232 2.41 2.06 -25.01
N ILE A 233 3.57 2.36 -24.46
CA ILE A 233 3.79 3.48 -23.53
C ILE A 233 3.36 4.84 -24.12
N SER A 234 3.61 5.02 -25.43
CA SER A 234 3.26 6.26 -26.14
C SER A 234 1.77 6.50 -26.12
N ASP A 235 1.00 5.50 -26.50
CA ASP A 235 -0.47 5.59 -26.62
C ASP A 235 -1.10 5.72 -25.24
N THR A 236 -0.59 5.01 -24.24
CA THR A 236 -1.05 5.12 -22.84
C THR A 236 -0.87 6.53 -22.30
N ILE A 237 0.29 7.16 -22.54
CA ILE A 237 0.54 8.53 -22.07
C ILE A 237 -0.31 9.54 -22.84
N ASP A 238 -0.48 9.39 -24.16
CA ASP A 238 -1.30 10.28 -24.97
C ASP A 238 -2.80 10.20 -24.55
N GLN A 239 -3.27 8.99 -24.21
CA GLN A 239 -4.59 8.78 -23.65
C GLN A 239 -4.74 9.45 -22.27
N MET A 240 -3.78 9.26 -21.36
CA MET A 240 -3.74 9.89 -20.04
C MET A 240 -3.81 11.42 -20.17
N ILE A 241 -2.99 12.03 -21.02
CA ILE A 241 -2.97 13.47 -21.30
C ILE A 241 -4.33 13.96 -21.81
N SER A 242 -4.97 13.20 -22.69
CA SER A 242 -6.30 13.52 -23.23
C SER A 242 -7.37 13.49 -22.13
N MET A 243 -7.34 12.48 -21.25
CA MET A 243 -8.27 12.38 -20.11
C MET A 243 -8.06 13.50 -19.10
N HIS A 244 -6.82 13.87 -18.77
CA HIS A 244 -6.52 15.04 -17.94
C HIS A 244 -7.08 16.32 -18.55
N HIS A 245 -6.99 16.49 -19.87
CA HIS A 245 -7.56 17.66 -20.55
C HIS A 245 -9.09 17.71 -20.41
N ALA A 246 -9.80 16.58 -20.48
CA ALA A 246 -11.24 16.48 -20.25
C ALA A 246 -11.60 16.91 -18.83
N ILE A 247 -10.91 16.35 -17.81
CA ILE A 247 -11.12 16.69 -16.40
C ILE A 247 -10.91 18.21 -16.16
N LEU A 248 -9.80 18.76 -16.66
CA LEU A 248 -9.49 20.19 -16.54
C LEU A 248 -10.57 21.05 -17.21
N THR A 249 -11.08 20.62 -18.36
CA THR A 249 -12.14 21.35 -19.11
C THR A 249 -13.44 21.33 -18.32
N ALA A 250 -13.84 20.19 -17.75
CA ALA A 250 -15.03 20.08 -16.91
C ALA A 250 -14.91 20.95 -15.64
N ILE A 251 -13.75 20.98 -14.98
CA ILE A 251 -13.49 21.85 -13.83
C ILE A 251 -13.58 23.33 -14.22
N ARG A 252 -12.96 23.72 -15.32
CA ARG A 252 -13.01 25.11 -15.85
C ARG A 252 -14.43 25.55 -16.16
N ASN A 253 -15.24 24.67 -16.75
CA ASN A 253 -16.62 24.94 -17.15
C ASN A 253 -17.62 24.83 -15.99
N ARG A 254 -17.16 24.52 -14.79
CA ARG A 254 -18.02 24.35 -13.62
C ARG A 254 -19.06 23.24 -13.79
N CYS A 255 -18.65 22.10 -14.36
CA CYS A 255 -19.47 20.91 -14.58
C CYS A 255 -19.09 19.76 -13.61
N PRO A 256 -19.59 19.73 -12.35
CA PRO A 256 -19.16 18.74 -11.34
C PRO A 256 -19.38 17.29 -11.77
N GLY A 257 -20.54 17.02 -12.44
CA GLY A 257 -20.87 15.67 -12.90
C GLY A 257 -19.93 15.16 -13.99
N GLU A 258 -19.54 16.03 -14.95
CA GLU A 258 -18.57 15.69 -15.98
C GLU A 258 -17.17 15.51 -15.38
N ALA A 259 -16.74 16.42 -14.50
CA ALA A 259 -15.44 16.33 -13.83
C ALA A 259 -15.29 15.01 -13.05
N MET A 260 -16.33 14.59 -12.33
CA MET A 260 -16.37 13.31 -11.65
C MET A 260 -16.27 12.14 -12.64
N THR A 261 -17.11 12.14 -13.68
CA THR A 261 -17.16 11.04 -14.65
C THR A 261 -15.83 10.90 -15.40
N ASP A 262 -15.23 12.00 -15.83
CA ASP A 262 -13.95 12.00 -16.54
C ASP A 262 -12.82 11.51 -15.63
N MET A 263 -12.83 11.87 -14.32
CA MET A 263 -11.86 11.36 -13.36
C MET A 263 -12.03 9.86 -13.14
N LEU A 264 -13.26 9.36 -12.99
CA LEU A 264 -13.53 7.93 -12.83
C LEU A 264 -13.04 7.12 -14.04
N ASN A 265 -13.32 7.60 -15.25
CA ASN A 265 -12.85 6.99 -16.50
C ASN A 265 -11.33 6.98 -16.59
N HIS A 266 -10.68 8.07 -16.18
CA HIS A 266 -9.23 8.19 -16.16
C HIS A 266 -8.58 7.13 -15.23
N ILE A 267 -9.07 7.01 -13.99
CA ILE A 267 -8.52 6.05 -13.01
C ILE A 267 -8.77 4.62 -13.48
N ALA A 268 -9.97 4.30 -13.97
CA ALA A 268 -10.31 2.97 -14.46
C ALA A 268 -9.46 2.59 -15.69
N GLY A 269 -9.25 3.52 -16.63
CA GLY A 269 -8.47 3.28 -17.85
C GLY A 269 -6.98 3.01 -17.61
N ILE A 270 -6.40 3.55 -16.53
CA ILE A 270 -5.00 3.25 -16.15
C ILE A 270 -4.90 1.89 -15.43
N SER A 271 -5.96 1.49 -14.73
CA SER A 271 -5.96 0.32 -13.84
C SER A 271 -6.29 -1.00 -14.53
N GLU A 272 -6.84 -0.99 -15.75
CA GLU A 272 -7.08 -2.22 -16.53
C GLU A 272 -5.82 -2.56 -17.36
N PRO A 273 -5.10 -3.67 -17.04
CA PRO A 273 -4.21 -4.27 -18.04
C PRO A 273 -5.12 -4.78 -19.16
N GLU A 274 -4.86 -4.37 -20.40
CA GLU A 274 -5.51 -4.94 -21.58
C GLU A 274 -5.55 -6.47 -21.43
N SER A 275 -6.78 -7.00 -21.25
CA SER A 275 -7.04 -8.44 -21.32
C SER A 275 -6.84 -8.87 -22.77
N LEU A 276 -5.64 -9.34 -23.09
CA LEU A 276 -5.34 -10.14 -24.28
C LEU A 276 -5.53 -11.61 -23.99
#